data_833f67b3e50dd7c002571461763e263e
#
_entry.id   833f67b3e50dd7c002571461763e263e
#
_cell.length_a   1.000
_cell.length_b   1.000
_cell.length_c   1.000
_cell.angle_alpha   90.00
_cell.angle_beta   90.00
_cell.angle_gamma   90.00
#
_symmetry.space_group_name_H-M   'P 1'
#
loop_
_entity.id
_entity.type
_entity.pdbx_description
1 polymer ?
#
loop_
_entity_poly.entity_id
_entity_poly.type
_entity_poly.pdbx_seq_one_letter_code
_entity_poly.pdbx_strand_id
1 'polypeptide(L)'
;MSASAPPKRIVVTGGAGYIGSHTAVALHEAGYTPVLVDDLRNSRESAVEGIRAIIGNDLEWHRIDCGDAQAMAPVFAEPVHGVIHFAADKAVGESVEHPEKYFDNNIGGTARLTAMIRQHGVRHLVFSSSCTVYGEARTLPVAEDAPILPAASPYGYTKQACEALLRQAHHAASGALGIALLRYFNPIGAHPSAHIGELPLGPPANLVPFLTQAVAGLREPLTVFGDDYPTEDGTCIRDYLHVCDLADAHVAALQWLERQEGTIDTFNLGTGTGSSVKEVLSAFERATGLSVPHAMGPRRPGDVTAIFADPSKAEREWGWRTTRSLETCLGDAWRWQQKLNENR
;
A
#
# COMPACT_ATOMS: atom_id res chain seq x y z
N MET A 1 -1.41 -31.40 27.45
CA MET A 1 -1.41 -30.06 26.87
C MET A 1 -1.02 -30.21 25.41
N SER A 2 -1.94 -30.01 24.49
CA SER A 2 -1.64 -30.05 23.05
C SER A 2 -0.68 -28.89 22.76
N ALA A 3 0.52 -29.15 22.24
CA ALA A 3 1.42 -28.13 21.76
C ALA A 3 0.67 -27.37 20.65
N SER A 4 0.44 -26.06 20.85
CA SER A 4 -0.09 -25.22 19.77
C SER A 4 0.86 -25.32 18.58
N ALA A 5 0.31 -25.47 17.37
CA ALA A 5 1.13 -25.40 16.16
C ALA A 5 1.96 -24.09 16.17
N PRO A 6 3.22 -24.15 15.71
CA PRO A 6 4.04 -22.94 15.66
C PRO A 6 3.32 -21.86 14.81
N PRO A 7 3.43 -20.59 15.20
CA PRO A 7 2.78 -19.51 14.46
C PRO A 7 3.31 -19.46 13.03
N LYS A 8 2.41 -19.16 12.08
CA LYS A 8 2.70 -19.13 10.64
C LYS A 8 3.59 -17.92 10.32
N ARG A 9 4.78 -18.14 9.80
CA ARG A 9 5.71 -17.05 9.37
C ARG A 9 5.27 -16.46 8.04
N ILE A 10 5.08 -15.15 8.01
CA ILE A 10 4.70 -14.39 6.82
C ILE A 10 5.80 -13.38 6.49
N VAL A 11 6.43 -13.56 5.34
CA VAL A 11 7.44 -12.62 4.85
C VAL A 11 6.74 -11.37 4.30
N VAL A 12 7.12 -10.20 4.80
CA VAL A 12 6.60 -8.89 4.36
C VAL A 12 7.75 -8.14 3.70
N THR A 13 7.81 -8.15 2.37
CA THR A 13 8.82 -7.39 1.64
C THR A 13 8.38 -5.94 1.49
N GLY A 14 9.30 -4.98 1.62
CA GLY A 14 8.95 -3.58 1.82
C GLY A 14 8.32 -3.35 3.20
N GLY A 15 8.69 -4.20 4.18
CA GLY A 15 8.08 -4.25 5.51
C GLY A 15 8.35 -3.04 6.39
N ALA A 16 9.41 -2.27 6.13
CA ALA A 16 9.68 -0.99 6.78
C ALA A 16 9.02 0.20 6.06
N GLY A 17 8.35 -0.04 4.93
CA GLY A 17 7.57 0.96 4.20
C GLY A 17 6.26 1.31 4.91
N TYR A 18 5.56 2.33 4.38
CA TYR A 18 4.32 2.84 4.96
C TYR A 18 3.25 1.74 5.13
N ILE A 19 2.85 1.06 4.05
CA ILE A 19 1.79 0.03 4.11
C ILE A 19 2.33 -1.25 4.77
N GLY A 20 3.58 -1.64 4.44
CA GLY A 20 4.21 -2.85 4.98
C GLY A 20 4.32 -2.85 6.50
N SER A 21 4.67 -1.71 7.12
CA SER A 21 4.78 -1.58 8.57
C SER A 21 3.43 -1.77 9.27
N HIS A 22 2.35 -1.18 8.74
CA HIS A 22 1.00 -1.37 9.27
C HIS A 22 0.51 -2.81 9.08
N THR A 23 0.83 -3.42 7.93
CA THR A 23 0.48 -4.83 7.66
C THR A 23 1.23 -5.79 8.58
N ALA A 24 2.49 -5.49 8.94
CA ALA A 24 3.23 -6.29 9.91
C ALA A 24 2.55 -6.28 11.30
N VAL A 25 2.06 -5.12 11.74
CA VAL A 25 1.28 -5.01 12.98
C VAL A 25 -0.01 -5.82 12.89
N ALA A 26 -0.80 -5.65 11.82
CA ALA A 26 -2.06 -6.36 11.62
C ALA A 26 -1.87 -7.89 11.54
N LEU A 27 -0.80 -8.37 10.91
CA LEU A 27 -0.42 -9.78 10.90
C LEU A 27 -0.15 -10.32 12.31
N HIS A 28 0.62 -9.58 13.11
CA HIS A 28 0.91 -9.97 14.50
C HIS A 28 -0.38 -10.04 15.33
N GLU A 29 -1.25 -9.05 15.22
CA GLU A 29 -2.54 -9.00 15.91
C GLU A 29 -3.46 -10.16 15.49
N ALA A 30 -3.34 -10.62 14.24
CA ALA A 30 -4.07 -11.77 13.72
C ALA A 30 -3.42 -13.13 14.08
N GLY A 31 -2.32 -13.14 14.84
CA GLY A 31 -1.65 -14.36 15.33
C GLY A 31 -0.63 -14.95 14.35
N TYR A 32 -0.22 -14.21 13.31
CA TYR A 32 0.91 -14.59 12.46
C TYR A 32 2.23 -14.06 13.02
N THR A 33 3.35 -14.63 12.54
CA THR A 33 4.69 -14.10 12.80
C THR A 33 5.17 -13.33 11.57
N PRO A 34 5.15 -11.99 11.58
CA PRO A 34 5.70 -11.20 10.50
C PRO A 34 7.23 -11.32 10.47
N VAL A 35 7.79 -11.50 9.27
CA VAL A 35 9.23 -11.46 8.98
C VAL A 35 9.46 -10.32 8.02
N LEU A 36 10.10 -9.25 8.47
CA LEU A 36 10.31 -8.07 7.65
C LEU A 36 11.53 -8.22 6.74
N VAL A 37 11.36 -7.87 5.49
CA VAL A 37 12.44 -7.73 4.50
C VAL A 37 12.33 -6.36 3.84
N ASP A 38 13.38 -5.54 3.98
CA ASP A 38 13.44 -4.19 3.40
C ASP A 38 14.90 -3.76 3.28
N ASP A 39 15.28 -3.11 2.20
CA ASP A 39 16.66 -2.62 2.01
C ASP A 39 16.83 -1.15 2.44
N LEU A 40 15.75 -0.50 2.90
CA LEU A 40 15.69 0.90 3.33
C LEU A 40 15.95 1.92 2.22
N ARG A 41 15.87 1.54 0.93
CA ARG A 41 16.05 2.50 -0.18
C ARG A 41 14.95 3.57 -0.22
N ASN A 42 13.75 3.24 0.28
CA ASN A 42 12.58 4.14 0.30
C ASN A 42 11.83 4.12 1.65
N SER A 43 12.50 3.71 2.71
CA SER A 43 11.98 3.58 4.07
C SER A 43 13.05 3.97 5.08
N ARG A 44 12.73 3.91 6.38
CA ARG A 44 13.67 4.20 7.46
C ARG A 44 13.61 3.11 8.53
N GLU A 45 14.73 2.85 9.17
CA GLU A 45 14.83 1.90 10.27
C GLU A 45 13.93 2.28 11.47
N SER A 46 13.62 3.57 11.63
CA SER A 46 12.66 4.05 12.63
C SER A 46 11.26 3.44 12.49
N ALA A 47 10.86 2.97 11.29
CA ALA A 47 9.61 2.25 11.12
C ALA A 47 9.66 0.86 11.80
N VAL A 48 10.82 0.18 11.75
CA VAL A 48 11.03 -1.10 12.45
C VAL A 48 10.93 -0.91 13.96
N GLU A 49 11.56 0.16 14.48
CA GLU A 49 11.45 0.51 15.91
C GLU A 49 10.00 0.87 16.29
N GLY A 50 9.28 1.57 15.40
CA GLY A 50 7.86 1.86 15.59
C GLY A 50 6.99 0.60 15.65
N ILE A 51 7.25 -0.39 14.80
CA ILE A 51 6.57 -1.70 14.85
C ILE A 51 6.89 -2.40 16.18
N ARG A 52 8.17 -2.46 16.58
CA ARG A 52 8.59 -3.06 17.86
C ARG A 52 7.91 -2.41 19.06
N ALA A 53 7.74 -1.10 19.04
CA ALA A 53 7.04 -0.37 20.09
C ALA A 53 5.55 -0.78 20.21
N ILE A 54 4.95 -1.30 19.15
CA ILE A 54 3.55 -1.73 19.12
C ILE A 54 3.42 -3.21 19.48
N ILE A 55 4.20 -4.08 18.84
CA ILE A 55 4.01 -5.54 18.94
C ILE A 55 5.02 -6.24 19.85
N GLY A 56 6.05 -5.54 20.36
CA GLY A 56 7.14 -6.10 21.15
C GLY A 56 8.43 -6.32 20.35
N ASN A 57 9.49 -6.75 21.05
CA ASN A 57 10.85 -6.77 20.50
C ASN A 57 11.22 -8.00 19.67
N ASP A 58 10.39 -9.03 19.63
CA ASP A 58 10.71 -10.31 18.96
C ASP A 58 10.42 -10.27 17.44
N LEU A 59 10.53 -9.09 16.82
CA LEU A 59 10.31 -8.89 15.40
C LEU A 59 11.54 -9.34 14.59
N GLU A 60 11.38 -10.38 13.78
CA GLU A 60 12.39 -10.82 12.82
C GLU A 60 12.49 -9.80 11.67
N TRP A 61 13.69 -9.29 11.43
CA TRP A 61 13.93 -8.26 10.44
C TRP A 61 15.24 -8.42 9.71
N HIS A 62 15.20 -8.31 8.38
CA HIS A 62 16.34 -8.44 7.49
C HIS A 62 16.47 -7.20 6.61
N ARG A 63 17.61 -6.49 6.74
CA ARG A 63 17.94 -5.36 5.87
C ARG A 63 18.59 -5.85 4.59
N ILE A 64 17.78 -6.32 3.64
CA ILE A 64 18.22 -6.92 2.38
C ILE A 64 17.27 -6.59 1.24
N ASP A 65 17.76 -6.67 0.00
CA ASP A 65 16.92 -6.63 -1.20
C ASP A 65 16.18 -7.96 -1.36
N CYS A 66 14.86 -7.93 -1.42
CA CYS A 66 14.02 -9.11 -1.61
C CYS A 66 14.20 -9.78 -2.99
N GLY A 67 14.84 -9.10 -3.95
CA GLY A 67 15.21 -9.64 -5.25
C GLY A 67 16.56 -10.36 -5.26
N ASP A 68 17.34 -10.30 -4.19
CA ASP A 68 18.63 -10.98 -4.08
C ASP A 68 18.44 -12.38 -3.46
N ALA A 69 18.55 -13.42 -4.30
CA ALA A 69 18.35 -14.81 -3.88
C ALA A 69 19.37 -15.27 -2.81
N GLN A 70 20.61 -14.78 -2.86
CA GLN A 70 21.63 -15.13 -1.89
C GLN A 70 21.33 -14.48 -0.53
N ALA A 71 20.97 -13.21 -0.53
CA ALA A 71 20.60 -12.48 0.68
C ALA A 71 19.30 -13.02 1.31
N MET A 72 18.35 -13.51 0.49
CA MET A 72 17.08 -14.09 0.96
C MET A 72 17.20 -15.53 1.47
N ALA A 73 18.30 -16.24 1.23
CA ALA A 73 18.46 -17.64 1.66
C ALA A 73 18.22 -17.85 3.16
N PRO A 74 18.69 -16.99 4.10
CA PRO A 74 18.38 -17.14 5.53
C PRO A 74 16.90 -17.00 5.85
N VAL A 75 16.14 -16.13 5.13
CA VAL A 75 14.71 -15.92 5.32
C VAL A 75 13.91 -17.20 5.01
N PHE A 76 14.32 -17.92 3.97
CA PHE A 76 13.70 -19.17 3.53
C PHE A 76 14.32 -20.43 4.17
N ALA A 77 15.32 -20.30 5.06
CA ALA A 77 15.85 -21.44 5.82
C ALA A 77 14.81 -22.08 6.75
N GLU A 78 13.93 -21.26 7.30
CA GLU A 78 12.77 -21.69 8.06
C GLU A 78 11.52 -21.69 7.19
N PRO A 79 10.51 -22.55 7.46
CA PRO A 79 9.29 -22.62 6.68
C PRO A 79 8.56 -21.26 6.60
N VAL A 80 8.27 -20.80 5.39
CA VAL A 80 7.49 -19.59 5.11
C VAL A 80 6.09 -20.00 4.68
N HIS A 81 5.08 -19.55 5.42
CA HIS A 81 3.69 -19.87 5.14
C HIS A 81 3.12 -19.04 3.99
N GLY A 82 3.52 -17.77 3.90
CA GLY A 82 3.08 -16.86 2.86
C GLY A 82 4.00 -15.66 2.71
N VAL A 83 3.83 -14.93 1.61
CA VAL A 83 4.55 -13.69 1.32
C VAL A 83 3.54 -12.59 1.03
N ILE A 84 3.73 -11.41 1.63
CA ILE A 84 3.05 -10.17 1.22
C ILE A 84 4.09 -9.26 0.61
N HIS A 85 3.91 -8.92 -0.67
CA HIS A 85 4.93 -8.24 -1.46
C HIS A 85 4.57 -6.77 -1.70
N PHE A 86 5.21 -5.87 -0.93
CA PHE A 86 5.09 -4.41 -1.09
C PHE A 86 6.31 -3.77 -1.77
N ALA A 87 7.49 -4.42 -1.69
CA ALA A 87 8.73 -3.84 -2.17
C ALA A 87 8.63 -3.39 -3.63
N ALA A 88 8.65 -2.08 -3.86
CA ALA A 88 8.60 -1.46 -5.17
C ALA A 88 8.97 0.02 -5.09
N ASP A 89 9.56 0.58 -6.14
CA ASP A 89 9.58 2.02 -6.37
C ASP A 89 8.18 2.48 -6.79
N LYS A 90 7.66 3.59 -6.21
CA LYS A 90 6.24 3.98 -6.35
C LYS A 90 6.00 5.41 -6.84
N ALA A 91 7.04 6.23 -7.01
CA ALA A 91 6.90 7.62 -7.39
C ALA A 91 6.59 7.77 -8.89
N VAL A 92 5.36 8.16 -9.23
CA VAL A 92 4.89 8.27 -10.62
C VAL A 92 5.77 9.21 -11.43
N GLY A 93 6.10 10.41 -10.90
CA GLY A 93 6.96 11.40 -11.58
C GLY A 93 8.36 10.84 -11.85
N GLU A 94 9.03 10.29 -10.84
CA GLU A 94 10.36 9.67 -11.00
C GLU A 94 10.34 8.52 -12.01
N SER A 95 9.24 7.77 -12.10
CA SER A 95 9.14 6.68 -13.07
C SER A 95 9.17 7.16 -14.53
N VAL A 96 8.75 8.40 -14.79
CA VAL A 96 8.83 8.99 -16.13
C VAL A 96 10.26 9.42 -16.47
N GLU A 97 11.01 9.86 -15.46
CA GLU A 97 12.40 10.31 -15.62
C GLU A 97 13.39 9.13 -15.67
N HIS A 98 13.10 8.04 -14.92
CA HIS A 98 13.97 6.88 -14.76
C HIS A 98 13.21 5.55 -14.91
N PRO A 99 12.59 5.26 -16.08
CA PRO A 99 11.75 4.08 -16.27
C PRO A 99 12.51 2.76 -16.09
N GLU A 100 13.78 2.69 -16.50
CA GLU A 100 14.64 1.50 -16.37
C GLU A 100 14.83 1.06 -14.92
N LYS A 101 14.96 2.01 -13.98
CA LYS A 101 15.03 1.76 -12.54
C LYS A 101 13.77 1.02 -12.07
N TYR A 102 12.60 1.49 -12.51
CA TYR A 102 11.31 0.89 -12.15
C TYR A 102 11.12 -0.49 -12.77
N PHE A 103 11.57 -0.70 -13.98
CA PHE A 103 11.47 -2.01 -14.64
C PHE A 103 12.38 -3.04 -13.98
N ASP A 104 13.63 -2.71 -13.70
CA ASP A 104 14.55 -3.61 -13.01
C ASP A 104 14.09 -3.93 -11.59
N ASN A 105 13.75 -2.90 -10.81
CA ASN A 105 13.33 -3.09 -9.42
C ASN A 105 11.96 -3.76 -9.32
N ASN A 106 10.93 -3.21 -9.94
CA ASN A 106 9.56 -3.68 -9.72
C ASN A 106 9.29 -4.99 -10.47
N ILE A 107 9.59 -5.06 -11.77
CA ILE A 107 9.32 -6.28 -12.57
C ILE A 107 10.39 -7.32 -12.28
N GLY A 108 11.67 -6.95 -12.37
CA GLY A 108 12.79 -7.84 -12.13
C GLY A 108 12.80 -8.39 -10.70
N GLY A 109 12.59 -7.52 -9.69
CA GLY A 109 12.48 -7.91 -8.27
C GLY A 109 11.33 -8.88 -8.04
N THR A 110 10.12 -8.57 -8.57
CA THR A 110 8.94 -9.47 -8.46
C THR A 110 9.21 -10.83 -9.13
N ALA A 111 9.87 -10.85 -10.29
CA ALA A 111 10.19 -12.10 -10.98
C ALA A 111 11.14 -12.98 -10.16
N ARG A 112 12.23 -12.38 -9.62
CA ARG A 112 13.21 -13.09 -8.78
C ARG A 112 12.57 -13.59 -7.49
N LEU A 113 11.80 -12.78 -6.78
CA LEU A 113 11.08 -13.18 -5.58
C LEU A 113 10.11 -14.33 -5.87
N THR A 114 9.35 -14.25 -6.96
CA THR A 114 8.38 -15.29 -7.36
C THR A 114 9.07 -16.63 -7.65
N ALA A 115 10.27 -16.60 -8.24
CA ALA A 115 11.07 -17.80 -8.45
C ALA A 115 11.48 -18.45 -7.13
N MET A 116 11.92 -17.66 -6.14
CA MET A 116 12.27 -18.15 -4.79
C MET A 116 11.04 -18.71 -4.05
N ILE A 117 9.89 -18.01 -4.10
CA ILE A 117 8.61 -18.47 -3.54
C ILE A 117 8.28 -19.88 -4.03
N ARG A 118 8.38 -20.10 -5.34
CA ARG A 118 8.11 -21.42 -5.95
C ARG A 118 9.15 -22.46 -5.58
N GLN A 119 10.44 -22.09 -5.60
CA GLN A 119 11.55 -22.99 -5.23
C GLN A 119 11.43 -23.50 -3.79
N HIS A 120 10.98 -22.66 -2.86
CA HIS A 120 10.82 -23.00 -1.44
C HIS A 120 9.41 -23.49 -1.08
N GLY A 121 8.53 -23.71 -2.06
CA GLY A 121 7.21 -24.29 -1.85
C GLY A 121 6.25 -23.41 -1.05
N VAL A 122 6.45 -22.11 -1.05
CA VAL A 122 5.51 -21.16 -0.43
C VAL A 122 4.19 -21.17 -1.19
N ARG A 123 3.09 -21.28 -0.48
CA ARG A 123 1.76 -21.55 -1.08
C ARG A 123 0.91 -20.28 -1.27
N HIS A 124 1.20 -19.17 -0.60
CA HIS A 124 0.36 -17.98 -0.58
C HIS A 124 1.18 -16.72 -0.88
N LEU A 125 0.72 -15.95 -1.87
CA LEU A 125 1.29 -14.65 -2.22
C LEU A 125 0.19 -13.59 -2.28
N VAL A 126 0.31 -12.56 -1.46
CA VAL A 126 -0.51 -11.35 -1.57
C VAL A 126 0.35 -10.27 -2.23
N PHE A 127 -0.09 -9.76 -3.37
CA PHE A 127 0.65 -8.78 -4.17
C PHE A 127 0.02 -7.40 -4.08
N SER A 128 0.84 -6.44 -3.69
CA SER A 128 0.54 -5.01 -3.71
C SER A 128 0.48 -4.50 -5.15
N SER A 129 -0.73 -4.54 -5.75
CA SER A 129 -1.01 -3.88 -7.01
C SER A 129 -1.49 -2.45 -6.78
N SER A 130 -2.10 -1.81 -7.76
CA SER A 130 -2.50 -0.40 -7.70
C SER A 130 -3.68 -0.15 -8.64
N CYS A 131 -4.52 0.84 -8.32
CA CYS A 131 -5.54 1.35 -9.23
C CYS A 131 -4.94 1.91 -10.55
N THR A 132 -3.65 2.26 -10.57
CA THR A 132 -2.97 2.74 -11.78
C THR A 132 -2.93 1.72 -12.92
N VAL A 133 -3.19 0.42 -12.64
CA VAL A 133 -3.32 -0.63 -13.67
C VAL A 133 -4.50 -0.39 -14.60
N TYR A 134 -5.52 0.33 -14.17
CA TYR A 134 -6.69 0.63 -15.02
C TYR A 134 -6.42 1.71 -16.06
N GLY A 135 -5.32 2.49 -15.93
CA GLY A 135 -5.10 3.68 -16.75
C GLY A 135 -6.20 4.73 -16.50
N GLU A 136 -6.75 5.32 -17.55
CA GLU A 136 -7.88 6.25 -17.47
C GLU A 136 -9.21 5.46 -17.45
N ALA A 137 -9.65 5.04 -16.28
CA ALA A 137 -10.89 4.29 -16.11
C ALA A 137 -12.09 5.10 -16.64
N ARG A 138 -12.94 4.44 -17.45
CA ARG A 138 -14.09 5.09 -18.13
C ARG A 138 -15.38 5.03 -17.32
N THR A 139 -15.47 4.12 -16.37
CA THR A 139 -16.66 3.88 -15.55
C THR A 139 -16.28 3.96 -14.08
N LEU A 140 -17.11 4.61 -13.29
CA LEU A 140 -16.95 4.75 -11.86
C LEU A 140 -18.24 4.28 -11.14
N PRO A 141 -18.12 3.63 -9.97
CA PRO A 141 -16.87 3.15 -9.36
C PRO A 141 -16.17 2.11 -10.25
N VAL A 142 -14.83 1.98 -10.09
CA VAL A 142 -14.06 1.01 -10.90
C VAL A 142 -14.19 -0.37 -10.32
N ALA A 143 -14.72 -1.32 -11.07
CA ALA A 143 -14.80 -2.74 -10.72
C ALA A 143 -13.58 -3.52 -11.25
N GLU A 144 -13.35 -4.76 -10.74
CA GLU A 144 -12.19 -5.57 -11.10
C GLU A 144 -12.20 -6.07 -12.55
N ASP A 145 -13.39 -6.16 -13.18
CA ASP A 145 -13.60 -6.52 -14.58
C ASP A 145 -13.47 -5.32 -15.54
N ALA A 146 -13.23 -4.11 -15.00
CA ALA A 146 -12.98 -2.94 -15.83
C ALA A 146 -11.79 -3.17 -16.76
N PRO A 147 -11.84 -2.71 -18.01
CA PRO A 147 -10.76 -2.88 -18.98
C PRO A 147 -9.43 -2.30 -18.47
N ILE A 148 -8.35 -3.06 -18.61
CA ILE A 148 -6.99 -2.59 -18.41
C ILE A 148 -6.58 -1.77 -19.62
N LEU A 149 -6.56 -0.44 -19.47
CA LEU A 149 -6.15 0.49 -20.51
C LEU A 149 -4.61 0.71 -20.46
N PRO A 150 -4.01 1.29 -21.50
CA PRO A 150 -2.59 1.65 -21.46
C PRO A 150 -2.27 2.46 -20.21
N ALA A 151 -1.22 2.05 -19.51
CA ALA A 151 -0.80 2.73 -18.29
C ALA A 151 -0.40 4.19 -18.57
N ALA A 152 -0.84 5.10 -17.71
CA ALA A 152 -0.51 6.53 -17.82
C ALA A 152 0.94 6.86 -17.41
N SER A 153 1.67 5.89 -16.84
CA SER A 153 3.06 6.06 -16.38
C SER A 153 3.83 4.73 -16.42
N PRO A 154 5.18 4.80 -16.47
CA PRO A 154 6.02 3.60 -16.33
C PRO A 154 5.76 2.84 -15.03
N TYR A 155 5.52 3.52 -13.90
CA TYR A 155 5.09 2.86 -12.65
C TYR A 155 3.81 2.04 -12.84
N GLY A 156 2.77 2.63 -13.41
CA GLY A 156 1.51 1.92 -13.71
C GLY A 156 1.75 0.70 -14.61
N TYR A 157 2.59 0.86 -15.64
CA TYR A 157 2.97 -0.25 -16.51
C TYR A 157 3.69 -1.37 -15.74
N THR A 158 4.59 -1.06 -14.80
CA THR A 158 5.25 -2.10 -14.00
C THR A 158 4.25 -2.92 -13.19
N LYS A 159 3.18 -2.29 -12.66
CA LYS A 159 2.12 -3.02 -11.96
C LYS A 159 1.31 -3.93 -12.89
N GLN A 160 0.96 -3.47 -14.10
CA GLN A 160 0.33 -4.31 -15.13
C GLN A 160 1.21 -5.51 -15.49
N ALA A 161 2.51 -5.28 -15.73
CA ALA A 161 3.46 -6.32 -16.07
C ALA A 161 3.66 -7.34 -14.92
N CYS A 162 3.73 -6.88 -13.67
CA CYS A 162 3.80 -7.77 -12.50
C CYS A 162 2.54 -8.63 -12.36
N GLU A 163 1.33 -8.09 -12.54
CA GLU A 163 0.12 -8.90 -12.52
C GLU A 163 0.14 -9.98 -13.61
N ALA A 164 0.56 -9.62 -14.83
CA ALA A 164 0.68 -10.59 -15.92
C ALA A 164 1.72 -11.69 -15.61
N LEU A 165 2.89 -11.32 -15.08
CA LEU A 165 3.94 -12.25 -14.63
C LEU A 165 3.39 -13.21 -13.57
N LEU A 166 2.70 -12.69 -12.55
CA LEU A 166 2.17 -13.49 -11.45
C LEU A 166 1.09 -14.47 -11.91
N ARG A 167 0.24 -14.09 -12.88
CA ARG A 167 -0.72 -15.02 -13.50
C ARG A 167 0.00 -16.16 -14.21
N GLN A 168 1.10 -15.90 -14.94
CA GLN A 168 1.90 -16.94 -15.58
C GLN A 168 2.60 -17.84 -14.53
N ALA A 169 3.11 -17.25 -13.44
CA ALA A 169 3.73 -18.00 -12.36
C ALA A 169 2.75 -18.94 -11.64
N HIS A 170 1.52 -18.48 -11.42
CA HIS A 170 0.43 -19.30 -10.90
C HIS A 170 0.12 -20.49 -11.82
N HIS A 171 -0.06 -20.26 -13.13
CA HIS A 171 -0.27 -21.35 -14.10
C HIS A 171 0.88 -22.35 -14.10
N ALA A 172 2.13 -21.86 -14.08
CA ALA A 172 3.31 -22.73 -14.03
C ALA A 172 3.48 -23.50 -12.72
N ALA A 173 2.83 -23.08 -11.64
CA ALA A 173 2.78 -23.79 -10.37
C ALA A 173 1.67 -24.84 -10.30
N SER A 174 0.87 -25.01 -11.35
CA SER A 174 -0.22 -25.99 -11.45
C SER A 174 -1.16 -25.99 -10.24
N GLY A 175 -1.50 -24.80 -9.73
CA GLY A 175 -2.37 -24.60 -8.58
C GLY A 175 -1.68 -24.72 -7.20
N ALA A 176 -0.37 -24.94 -7.14
CA ALA A 176 0.34 -25.01 -5.84
C ALA A 176 0.56 -23.62 -5.20
N LEU A 177 0.47 -22.52 -5.97
CA LEU A 177 0.65 -21.15 -5.51
C LEU A 177 -0.65 -20.36 -5.66
N GLY A 178 -1.30 -20.03 -4.55
CA GLY A 178 -2.41 -19.09 -4.49
C GLY A 178 -1.93 -17.64 -4.50
N ILE A 179 -2.60 -16.75 -5.27
CA ILE A 179 -2.20 -15.35 -5.41
C ILE A 179 -3.41 -14.43 -5.27
N ALA A 180 -3.34 -13.44 -4.38
CA ALA A 180 -4.29 -12.33 -4.32
C ALA A 180 -3.62 -11.05 -4.86
N LEU A 181 -4.19 -10.46 -5.90
CA LEU A 181 -3.75 -9.22 -6.52
C LEU A 181 -4.60 -8.06 -5.97
N LEU A 182 -4.02 -7.22 -5.13
CA LEU A 182 -4.76 -6.15 -4.44
C LEU A 182 -4.54 -4.80 -5.11
N ARG A 183 -5.56 -4.31 -5.80
CA ARG A 183 -5.57 -3.00 -6.46
C ARG A 183 -6.18 -1.97 -5.53
N TYR A 184 -5.35 -1.27 -4.78
CA TYR A 184 -5.83 -0.24 -3.88
C TYR A 184 -5.62 1.17 -4.42
N PHE A 185 -6.40 2.10 -3.85
CA PHE A 185 -6.44 3.48 -4.28
C PHE A 185 -5.50 4.33 -3.42
N ASN A 186 -5.94 5.31 -2.67
CA ASN A 186 -5.06 6.24 -1.98
C ASN A 186 -5.02 5.96 -0.46
N PRO A 187 -4.10 5.15 0.06
CA PRO A 187 -3.97 4.96 1.50
C PRO A 187 -3.49 6.25 2.16
N ILE A 188 -4.16 6.63 3.25
CA ILE A 188 -3.84 7.79 4.09
C ILE A 188 -3.94 7.41 5.58
N GLY A 189 -3.53 8.33 6.46
CA GLY A 189 -3.56 8.09 7.89
C GLY A 189 -2.26 7.56 8.45
N ALA A 190 -2.32 7.10 9.68
CA ALA A 190 -1.22 6.49 10.41
C ALA A 190 -1.78 5.53 11.45
N HIS A 191 -0.93 4.73 12.08
CA HIS A 191 -1.34 3.91 13.21
C HIS A 191 -1.83 4.80 14.38
N PRO A 192 -2.92 4.46 15.08
CA PRO A 192 -3.47 5.29 16.16
C PRO A 192 -2.49 5.59 17.30
N SER A 193 -1.47 4.74 17.51
CA SER A 193 -0.39 4.98 18.48
C SER A 193 0.62 6.05 18.06
N ALA A 194 0.59 6.52 16.82
CA ALA A 194 1.58 7.40 16.22
C ALA A 194 3.04 6.88 16.30
N HIS A 195 3.25 5.56 16.34
CA HIS A 195 4.58 4.97 16.24
C HIS A 195 5.01 4.67 14.80
N ILE A 196 4.04 4.46 13.90
CA ILE A 196 4.25 4.27 12.46
C ILE A 196 3.25 5.10 11.65
N GLY A 197 3.67 5.56 10.48
CA GLY A 197 2.89 6.39 9.56
C GLY A 197 3.65 6.64 8.27
N GLU A 198 3.09 7.44 7.36
CA GLU A 198 3.79 7.79 6.11
C GLU A 198 4.96 8.73 6.39
N LEU A 199 6.17 8.32 6.00
CA LEU A 199 7.42 9.07 6.22
C LEU A 199 8.22 9.18 4.91
N PRO A 200 7.89 10.13 4.02
CA PRO A 200 8.63 10.34 2.78
C PRO A 200 10.10 10.71 3.02
N LEU A 201 11.02 10.18 2.21
CA LEU A 201 12.44 10.52 2.29
C LEU A 201 12.79 11.91 1.72
N GLY A 202 11.87 12.50 0.97
CA GLY A 202 12.02 13.81 0.34
C GLY A 202 10.72 14.61 0.42
N PRO A 203 10.52 15.58 -0.48
CA PRO A 203 9.24 16.28 -0.62
C PRO A 203 8.11 15.28 -0.85
N PRO A 204 7.00 15.34 -0.05
CA PRO A 204 5.88 14.46 -0.27
C PRO A 204 5.24 14.69 -1.64
N ALA A 205 5.00 13.60 -2.38
CA ALA A 205 4.23 13.64 -3.62
C ALA A 205 2.72 13.44 -3.38
N ASN A 206 2.35 12.89 -2.19
CA ASN A 206 0.96 12.62 -1.81
C ASN A 206 0.36 13.81 -1.04
N LEU A 207 -0.96 13.98 -1.19
CA LEU A 207 -1.71 15.09 -0.60
C LEU A 207 -1.55 15.17 0.92
N VAL A 208 -1.85 14.10 1.64
CA VAL A 208 -1.96 14.15 3.11
C VAL A 208 -0.63 14.42 3.81
N PRO A 209 0.50 13.76 3.49
CA PRO A 209 1.78 14.12 4.13
C PRO A 209 2.26 15.53 3.75
N PHE A 210 1.93 16.06 2.55
CA PHE A 210 2.23 17.44 2.22
C PHE A 210 1.38 18.41 3.07
N LEU A 211 0.07 18.14 3.16
CA LEU A 211 -0.90 18.90 3.96
C LEU A 211 -0.45 18.98 5.43
N THR A 212 -0.14 17.85 6.05
CA THR A 212 0.26 17.83 7.47
C THR A 212 1.59 18.57 7.70
N GLN A 213 2.55 18.48 6.77
CA GLN A 213 3.79 19.24 6.84
C GLN A 213 3.58 20.75 6.61
N ALA A 214 2.64 21.15 5.74
CA ALA A 214 2.29 22.57 5.55
C ALA A 214 1.63 23.14 6.81
N VAL A 215 0.68 22.44 7.42
CA VAL A 215 0.05 22.85 8.69
C VAL A 215 1.08 22.93 9.82
N ALA A 216 2.07 22.05 9.84
CA ALA A 216 3.16 22.08 10.80
C ALA A 216 4.19 23.20 10.54
N GLY A 217 4.03 24.02 9.50
CA GLY A 217 4.96 25.07 9.13
C GLY A 217 6.32 24.57 8.57
N LEU A 218 6.37 23.32 8.14
CA LEU A 218 7.59 22.70 7.60
C LEU A 218 7.71 22.87 6.08
N ARG A 219 6.65 23.36 5.44
CA ARG A 219 6.57 23.59 3.99
C ARG A 219 5.73 24.82 3.67
N GLU A 220 5.88 25.27 2.44
CA GLU A 220 5.01 26.27 1.82
C GLU A 220 3.55 25.81 1.86
N PRO A 221 2.58 26.74 1.73
CA PRO A 221 1.17 26.39 1.62
C PRO A 221 0.92 25.35 0.54
N LEU A 222 -0.04 24.45 0.79
CA LEU A 222 -0.43 23.41 -0.15
C LEU A 222 -0.93 24.01 -1.45
N THR A 223 -0.44 23.55 -2.60
CA THR A 223 -1.03 23.86 -3.89
C THR A 223 -2.14 22.88 -4.22
N VAL A 224 -3.39 23.37 -4.33
CA VAL A 224 -4.53 22.61 -4.85
C VAL A 224 -4.51 22.73 -6.38
N PHE A 225 -4.26 21.62 -7.06
CA PHE A 225 -4.07 21.58 -8.50
C PHE A 225 -5.39 21.49 -9.27
N GLY A 226 -5.82 22.62 -9.86
CA GLY A 226 -7.06 22.77 -10.62
C GLY A 226 -8.27 23.06 -9.73
N ASP A 227 -9.11 23.99 -10.20
CA ASP A 227 -10.38 24.38 -9.60
C ASP A 227 -11.53 24.40 -10.62
N ASP A 228 -11.26 23.85 -11.79
CA ASP A 228 -12.13 23.84 -12.97
C ASP A 228 -12.46 22.43 -13.48
N TYR A 229 -12.23 21.38 -12.66
CA TYR A 229 -12.66 20.02 -12.97
C TYR A 229 -14.20 19.93 -12.99
N PRO A 230 -14.81 19.08 -13.83
CA PRO A 230 -16.26 18.86 -13.86
C PRO A 230 -16.73 18.03 -12.64
N THR A 231 -16.46 18.54 -11.45
CA THR A 231 -16.84 18.01 -10.13
C THR A 231 -17.62 19.09 -9.38
N GLU A 232 -18.26 18.73 -8.27
CA GLU A 232 -19.12 19.64 -7.53
C GLU A 232 -18.38 20.91 -7.05
N ASP A 233 -17.13 20.76 -6.59
CA ASP A 233 -16.32 21.86 -6.05
C ASP A 233 -15.16 22.31 -6.95
N GLY A 234 -15.06 21.70 -8.15
CA GLY A 234 -14.05 22.01 -9.15
C GLY A 234 -12.70 21.33 -8.92
N THR A 235 -12.51 20.53 -7.85
CA THR A 235 -11.26 19.81 -7.58
C THR A 235 -11.37 18.32 -7.90
N CYS A 236 -10.23 17.65 -8.15
CA CYS A 236 -10.23 16.25 -8.53
C CYS A 236 -10.65 15.34 -7.34
N ILE A 237 -11.25 14.19 -7.67
CA ILE A 237 -11.78 13.22 -6.70
C ILE A 237 -10.89 11.97 -6.64
N ARG A 238 -10.54 11.54 -5.43
CA ARG A 238 -9.78 10.31 -5.16
C ARG A 238 -10.45 9.51 -4.05
N ASP A 239 -10.17 8.21 -4.04
CA ASP A 239 -10.63 7.31 -2.99
C ASP A 239 -9.56 7.20 -1.91
N TYR A 240 -9.83 7.81 -0.77
CA TYR A 240 -8.91 7.84 0.38
C TYR A 240 -9.33 6.83 1.43
N LEU A 241 -8.54 5.78 1.61
CA LEU A 241 -8.80 4.75 2.63
C LEU A 241 -7.73 4.77 3.73
N HIS A 242 -8.13 4.40 4.93
CA HIS A 242 -7.19 4.35 6.05
C HIS A 242 -6.17 3.23 5.87
N VAL A 243 -4.89 3.51 6.13
CA VAL A 243 -3.80 2.52 5.99
C VAL A 243 -3.97 1.29 6.86
N CYS A 244 -4.60 1.42 8.05
CA CYS A 244 -4.93 0.26 8.89
C CYS A 244 -6.06 -0.59 8.28
N ASP A 245 -7.10 0.01 7.68
CA ASP A 245 -8.12 -0.77 6.94
C ASP A 245 -7.48 -1.51 5.76
N LEU A 246 -6.52 -0.89 5.08
CA LEU A 246 -5.75 -1.54 4.02
C LEU A 246 -4.87 -2.67 4.56
N ALA A 247 -4.22 -2.50 5.72
CA ALA A 247 -3.45 -3.56 6.38
C ALA A 247 -4.34 -4.76 6.74
N ASP A 248 -5.52 -4.49 7.31
CA ASP A 248 -6.53 -5.51 7.61
C ASP A 248 -6.98 -6.26 6.34
N ALA A 249 -7.09 -5.57 5.19
CA ALA A 249 -7.40 -6.21 3.90
C ALA A 249 -6.32 -7.20 3.44
N HIS A 250 -5.03 -6.90 3.68
CA HIS A 250 -3.95 -7.82 3.34
C HIS A 250 -4.00 -9.10 4.19
N VAL A 251 -4.34 -8.98 5.47
CA VAL A 251 -4.57 -10.13 6.36
C VAL A 251 -5.78 -10.93 5.88
N ALA A 252 -6.89 -10.28 5.56
CA ALA A 252 -8.10 -10.94 5.06
C ALA A 252 -7.84 -11.68 3.72
N ALA A 253 -7.06 -11.08 2.81
CA ALA A 253 -6.65 -11.71 1.56
C ALA A 253 -5.78 -12.96 1.79
N LEU A 254 -4.84 -12.91 2.74
CA LEU A 254 -4.04 -14.07 3.12
C LEU A 254 -4.92 -15.19 3.69
N GLN A 255 -5.84 -14.87 4.59
CA GLN A 255 -6.78 -15.81 5.16
C GLN A 255 -7.75 -16.38 4.12
N TRP A 256 -8.11 -15.59 3.12
CA TRP A 256 -8.91 -16.08 1.99
C TRP A 256 -8.11 -17.09 1.17
N LEU A 257 -6.84 -16.82 0.84
CA LEU A 257 -5.95 -17.77 0.15
C LEU A 257 -5.76 -19.08 0.91
N GLU A 258 -5.73 -19.03 2.24
CA GLU A 258 -5.64 -20.24 3.08
C GLU A 258 -6.87 -21.15 2.96
N ARG A 259 -8.02 -20.57 2.62
CA ARG A 259 -9.28 -21.32 2.40
C ARG A 259 -9.49 -21.74 0.94
N GLN A 260 -8.72 -21.16 0.03
CA GLN A 260 -8.84 -21.39 -1.42
C GLN A 260 -7.58 -22.07 -1.93
N GLU A 261 -7.67 -23.35 -2.32
CA GLU A 261 -6.50 -24.03 -2.88
C GLU A 261 -6.20 -23.54 -4.29
N GLY A 262 -4.98 -23.08 -4.51
CA GLY A 262 -4.42 -22.78 -5.83
C GLY A 262 -5.23 -21.79 -6.65
N THR A 263 -5.75 -20.75 -6.05
CA THR A 263 -6.57 -19.72 -6.71
C THR A 263 -5.75 -18.47 -6.97
N ILE A 264 -5.96 -17.83 -8.12
CA ILE A 264 -5.50 -16.46 -8.35
C ILE A 264 -6.69 -15.56 -8.64
N ASP A 265 -6.80 -14.47 -7.91
CA ASP A 265 -7.88 -13.50 -8.12
C ASP A 265 -7.42 -12.06 -7.81
N THR A 266 -8.22 -11.10 -8.28
CA THR A 266 -7.95 -9.67 -8.16
C THR A 266 -9.05 -9.01 -7.34
N PHE A 267 -8.67 -8.04 -6.48
CA PHE A 267 -9.60 -7.33 -5.61
C PHE A 267 -9.27 -5.84 -5.57
N ASN A 268 -10.30 -5.02 -5.72
CA ASN A 268 -10.21 -3.58 -5.50
C ASN A 268 -10.40 -3.25 -4.02
N LEU A 269 -9.55 -2.38 -3.50
CA LEU A 269 -9.60 -1.94 -2.11
C LEU A 269 -9.72 -0.41 -2.05
N GLY A 270 -10.87 0.06 -1.62
CA GLY A 270 -11.20 1.47 -1.44
C GLY A 270 -12.42 1.62 -0.56
N THR A 271 -12.91 2.84 -0.46
CA THR A 271 -14.11 3.17 0.33
C THR A 271 -15.42 2.98 -0.46
N GLY A 272 -15.32 2.89 -1.79
CA GLY A 272 -16.47 2.90 -2.69
C GLY A 272 -17.02 4.30 -2.97
N THR A 273 -16.47 5.30 -2.33
CA THR A 273 -16.82 6.71 -2.51
C THR A 273 -15.57 7.55 -2.64
N GLY A 274 -15.56 8.49 -3.59
CA GLY A 274 -14.45 9.41 -3.72
C GLY A 274 -14.63 10.63 -2.83
N SER A 275 -13.51 11.28 -2.49
CA SER A 275 -13.51 12.61 -1.88
C SER A 275 -12.70 13.57 -2.72
N SER A 276 -13.19 14.81 -2.85
CA SER A 276 -12.49 15.89 -3.52
C SER A 276 -11.34 16.43 -2.67
N VAL A 277 -10.44 17.20 -3.27
CA VAL A 277 -9.36 17.82 -2.49
C VAL A 277 -9.93 18.80 -1.45
N LYS A 278 -10.93 19.63 -1.80
CA LYS A 278 -11.55 20.55 -0.84
C LYS A 278 -12.29 19.83 0.29
N GLU A 279 -12.91 18.69 0.02
CA GLU A 279 -13.50 17.84 1.07
C GLU A 279 -12.44 17.33 2.04
N VAL A 280 -11.26 16.92 1.54
CA VAL A 280 -10.13 16.51 2.39
C VAL A 280 -9.66 17.66 3.28
N LEU A 281 -9.51 18.88 2.74
CA LEU A 281 -9.14 20.05 3.54
C LEU A 281 -10.17 20.32 4.64
N SER A 282 -11.44 20.33 4.29
CA SER A 282 -12.55 20.55 5.25
C SER A 282 -12.64 19.46 6.30
N ALA A 283 -12.42 18.20 5.92
CA ALA A 283 -12.39 17.07 6.86
C ALA A 283 -11.19 17.17 7.82
N PHE A 284 -10.02 17.63 7.35
CA PHE A 284 -8.86 17.88 8.20
C PHE A 284 -9.15 18.98 9.24
N GLU A 285 -9.76 20.08 8.82
CA GLU A 285 -10.16 21.18 9.72
C GLU A 285 -11.15 20.70 10.79
N ARG A 286 -12.15 19.88 10.41
CA ARG A 286 -13.08 19.28 11.37
C ARG A 286 -12.39 18.33 12.35
N ALA A 287 -11.44 17.52 11.87
CA ALA A 287 -10.76 16.53 12.70
C ALA A 287 -9.76 17.14 13.69
N THR A 288 -9.14 18.28 13.33
CA THR A 288 -8.01 18.84 14.09
C THR A 288 -8.27 20.23 14.68
N GLY A 289 -9.27 20.94 14.19
CA GLY A 289 -9.51 22.36 14.52
C GLY A 289 -8.50 23.34 13.89
N LEU A 290 -7.65 22.87 12.97
CA LEU A 290 -6.58 23.65 12.36
C LEU A 290 -6.90 23.93 10.88
N SER A 291 -6.72 25.17 10.46
CA SER A 291 -6.85 25.54 9.05
C SER A 291 -5.65 25.07 8.23
N VAL A 292 -5.91 24.60 7.01
CA VAL A 292 -4.88 24.18 6.06
C VAL A 292 -4.44 25.36 5.21
N PRO A 293 -3.18 25.84 5.34
CA PRO A 293 -2.68 26.89 4.44
C PRO A 293 -2.57 26.34 3.02
N HIS A 294 -3.35 26.91 2.07
CA HIS A 294 -3.35 26.47 0.69
C HIS A 294 -3.58 27.59 -0.31
N ALA A 295 -3.20 27.33 -1.57
CA ALA A 295 -3.46 28.19 -2.72
C ALA A 295 -3.91 27.35 -3.91
N MET A 296 -4.73 27.95 -4.78
CA MET A 296 -5.14 27.31 -6.03
C MET A 296 -4.03 27.41 -7.07
N GLY A 297 -3.78 26.33 -7.79
CA GLY A 297 -2.83 26.26 -8.90
C GLY A 297 -3.46 25.69 -10.18
N PRO A 298 -2.75 25.69 -11.31
CA PRO A 298 -3.23 25.06 -12.53
C PRO A 298 -3.35 23.55 -12.36
N ARG A 299 -4.13 22.88 -13.22
CA ARG A 299 -4.20 21.41 -13.24
C ARG A 299 -2.82 20.80 -13.40
N ARG A 300 -2.54 19.75 -12.65
CA ARG A 300 -1.31 18.97 -12.80
C ARG A 300 -1.46 18.05 -14.02
N PRO A 301 -0.48 17.99 -14.94
CA PRO A 301 -0.51 17.05 -16.06
C PRO A 301 -0.67 15.60 -15.59
N GLY A 302 -1.57 14.86 -16.24
CA GLY A 302 -1.84 13.46 -15.93
C GLY A 302 -2.85 13.21 -14.80
N ASP A 303 -3.36 14.25 -14.12
CA ASP A 303 -4.43 14.07 -13.15
C ASP A 303 -5.77 13.80 -13.84
N VAL A 304 -6.41 12.69 -13.47
CA VAL A 304 -7.78 12.34 -13.88
C VAL A 304 -8.80 13.07 -13.00
N THR A 305 -9.98 13.39 -13.57
CA THR A 305 -11.06 14.08 -12.87
C THR A 305 -11.50 13.35 -11.60
N ALA A 306 -11.75 12.03 -11.69
CA ALA A 306 -12.17 11.21 -10.57
C ALA A 306 -11.70 9.77 -10.75
N ILE A 307 -11.34 9.12 -9.64
CA ILE A 307 -11.11 7.68 -9.61
C ILE A 307 -11.37 7.13 -8.20
N PHE A 308 -12.27 6.14 -8.09
CA PHE A 308 -12.61 5.44 -6.84
C PHE A 308 -13.08 4.01 -7.11
N ALA A 309 -12.90 3.14 -6.11
CA ALA A 309 -13.11 1.71 -6.22
C ALA A 309 -14.59 1.30 -6.21
N ASP A 310 -14.89 0.14 -6.79
CA ASP A 310 -15.96 -0.73 -6.32
C ASP A 310 -15.34 -1.80 -5.42
N PRO A 311 -15.50 -1.75 -4.08
CA PRO A 311 -14.92 -2.72 -3.15
C PRO A 311 -15.87 -3.92 -2.88
N SER A 312 -17.01 -4.02 -3.55
CA SER A 312 -18.09 -4.99 -3.25
C SER A 312 -17.61 -6.44 -3.34
N LYS A 313 -16.62 -6.73 -4.18
CA LYS A 313 -16.03 -8.06 -4.28
C LYS A 313 -15.27 -8.45 -3.01
N ALA A 314 -14.43 -7.58 -2.47
CA ALA A 314 -13.72 -7.81 -1.23
C ALA A 314 -14.68 -7.98 -0.04
N GLU A 315 -15.74 -7.19 0.01
CA GLU A 315 -16.80 -7.33 1.03
C GLU A 315 -17.50 -8.69 0.93
N ARG A 316 -17.87 -9.12 -0.26
CA ARG A 316 -18.57 -10.39 -0.49
C ARG A 316 -17.70 -11.61 -0.17
N GLU A 317 -16.43 -11.60 -0.60
CA GLU A 317 -15.54 -12.77 -0.50
C GLU A 317 -14.88 -12.89 0.89
N TRP A 318 -14.60 -11.76 1.55
CA TRP A 318 -13.83 -11.70 2.79
C TRP A 318 -14.60 -11.09 3.96
N GLY A 319 -15.74 -10.43 3.73
CA GLY A 319 -16.42 -9.59 4.72
C GLY A 319 -15.65 -8.29 5.04
N TRP A 320 -14.62 -7.95 4.23
CA TRP A 320 -13.82 -6.76 4.47
C TRP A 320 -14.47 -5.51 3.88
N ARG A 321 -14.45 -4.45 4.66
CA ARG A 321 -14.81 -3.10 4.25
C ARG A 321 -14.02 -2.07 5.04
N THR A 322 -13.91 -0.87 4.52
CA THR A 322 -13.35 0.26 5.30
C THR A 322 -14.26 0.58 6.47
N THR A 323 -13.66 0.87 7.62
CA THR A 323 -14.38 1.15 8.87
C THR A 323 -14.06 2.53 9.45
N ARG A 324 -12.96 3.14 9.00
CA ARG A 324 -12.46 4.42 9.51
C ARG A 324 -12.89 5.56 8.58
N SER A 325 -13.43 6.63 9.16
CA SER A 325 -13.86 7.81 8.40
C SER A 325 -12.68 8.63 7.88
N LEU A 326 -12.93 9.50 6.91
CA LEU A 326 -11.92 10.42 6.38
C LEU A 326 -11.33 11.31 7.49
N GLU A 327 -12.17 11.78 8.43
CA GLU A 327 -11.72 12.55 9.60
C GLU A 327 -10.77 11.73 10.50
N THR A 328 -11.07 10.45 10.72
CA THR A 328 -10.19 9.55 11.48
C THR A 328 -8.84 9.42 10.77
N CYS A 329 -8.84 9.19 9.45
CA CYS A 329 -7.62 9.11 8.66
C CYS A 329 -6.74 10.36 8.81
N LEU A 330 -7.36 11.54 8.72
CA LEU A 330 -6.65 12.82 8.76
C LEU A 330 -6.19 13.18 10.18
N GLY A 331 -7.00 12.83 11.20
CA GLY A 331 -6.61 12.99 12.60
C GLY A 331 -5.41 12.13 12.98
N ASP A 332 -5.38 10.87 12.54
CA ASP A 332 -4.24 9.96 12.78
C ASP A 332 -2.98 10.41 12.02
N ALA A 333 -3.13 10.88 10.78
CA ALA A 333 -2.02 11.47 10.02
C ALA A 333 -1.44 12.70 10.72
N TRP A 334 -2.29 13.56 11.28
CA TRP A 334 -1.86 14.73 12.03
C TRP A 334 -1.14 14.36 13.32
N ARG A 335 -1.66 13.40 14.09
CA ARG A 335 -1.04 12.90 15.32
C ARG A 335 0.36 12.32 15.05
N TRP A 336 0.51 11.60 13.93
CA TRP A 336 1.81 11.14 13.46
C TRP A 336 2.76 12.30 13.15
N GLN A 337 2.29 13.33 12.42
CA GLN A 337 3.10 14.50 12.11
C GLN A 337 3.57 15.24 13.38
N GLN A 338 2.68 15.37 14.38
CA GLN A 338 3.04 15.97 15.68
C GLN A 338 4.15 15.16 16.35
N LYS A 339 4.04 13.83 16.37
CA LYS A 339 5.09 12.95 16.92
C LYS A 339 6.43 13.08 16.22
N LEU A 340 6.42 13.24 14.90
CA LEU A 340 7.66 13.50 14.14
C LEU A 340 8.29 14.85 14.49
N ASN A 341 7.50 15.86 14.82
CA ASN A 341 8.00 17.18 15.20
C ASN A 341 8.62 17.18 16.58
N GLU A 342 8.09 16.39 17.54
CA GLU A 342 8.66 16.23 18.88
C GLU A 342 10.05 15.59 18.86
N ASN A 343 10.36 14.78 17.85
CA ASN A 343 11.61 14.03 17.70
C ASN A 343 12.66 14.75 16.82
N ARG A 344 12.41 16.01 16.42
CA ARG A 344 13.33 16.86 15.65
C ARG A 344 14.12 17.78 16.58
#